data_e1cebe6021249a394be2361316ed3602
#
_entry.id   e1cebe6021249a394be2361316ed3602
#
_cell.length_a   1.000
_cell.length_b   1.000
_cell.length_c   1.000
_cell.angle_alpha   90.00
_cell.angle_beta   90.00
_cell.angle_gamma   90.00
#
_symmetry.space_group_name_H-M   'P 1'
#
loop_
_entity.id
_entity.type
_entity.pdbx_description
1 polymer ?
#
loop_
_entity_poly.entity_id
_entity_poly.type
_entity_poly.pdbx_seq_one_letter_code
_entity_poly.pdbx_strand_id
1 'polypeptide(L)'
;MQDSASFAPMNSARVFSPGFGPGVAPSFERMSARRLYIFGGIALIAAGLLFGDIFAVFILHQNAARQGEALIAASRAVAAGNTAAVNQALGHLGSVLEDRGTKVDAHVHMIDAGYLALLLALVQPYIALSRQTKKSLAALFIVGGVLLPVGIFLIHYVGLTGSPFAAIGWASVLADSSGALLIVVLIIQAWGFWQYLRSRQLSEPELLGFELPAEDSTPRRALLTGGTILVLLGFLHGAYYAGTLLYEHERMETTILRRMIDAAAAGNLDVVTTEVNNFGGLAGERAVNIAAHSHIIEFGLLAMLLSFVQPFVFLSDKWKRRWVKLLLGGSVILPVFVLLELKLGLLAGGIADIGGLMVIVGLVGMLVGILRYSGGLDVAEGAQ
;
A
#
# COMPACT_ATOMS: atom_id res chain seq x y z
N MET A 1 42.02 -27.31 54.34
CA MET A 1 41.50 -28.14 53.26
C MET A 1 40.69 -27.25 52.35
N GLN A 2 41.34 -26.82 51.26
CA GLN A 2 40.78 -25.93 50.24
C GLN A 2 40.35 -26.83 49.08
N ASP A 3 39.05 -26.89 48.79
CA ASP A 3 38.53 -27.52 47.58
C ASP A 3 38.44 -26.43 46.49
N SER A 4 39.35 -26.48 45.56
CA SER A 4 39.36 -25.69 44.34
C SER A 4 38.49 -26.34 43.27
N ALA A 5 37.27 -25.84 43.09
CA ALA A 5 36.43 -26.21 41.96
C ALA A 5 36.98 -25.61 40.66
N SER A 6 37.50 -26.48 39.79
CA SER A 6 38.00 -26.19 38.47
C SER A 6 36.80 -25.87 37.54
N PHE A 7 36.68 -24.61 37.12
CA PHE A 7 35.80 -24.21 36.03
C PHE A 7 36.44 -24.59 34.69
N ALA A 8 35.85 -25.54 33.98
CA ALA A 8 36.20 -25.83 32.60
C ALA A 8 35.69 -24.68 31.68
N PRO A 9 36.51 -24.21 30.73
CA PRO A 9 36.04 -23.18 29.80
C PRO A 9 35.00 -23.76 28.84
N MET A 10 33.79 -23.16 28.83
CA MET A 10 32.78 -23.41 27.81
C MET A 10 33.34 -23.00 26.45
N ASN A 11 33.59 -23.98 25.60
CA ASN A 11 34.04 -23.81 24.24
C ASN A 11 32.84 -23.33 23.38
N SER A 12 32.63 -22.03 23.32
CA SER A 12 31.60 -21.38 22.49
C SER A 12 32.25 -20.78 21.27
N ALA A 13 32.43 -21.56 20.23
CA ALA A 13 32.58 -21.05 18.88
C ALA A 13 32.21 -22.11 17.88
N ARG A 14 30.89 -22.42 17.78
CA ARG A 14 30.39 -22.93 16.51
C ARG A 14 30.28 -21.74 15.58
N VAL A 15 31.33 -21.46 14.86
CA VAL A 15 31.32 -20.62 13.67
C VAL A 15 30.40 -21.31 12.66
N PHE A 16 29.19 -20.81 12.49
CA PHE A 16 28.31 -21.18 11.39
C PHE A 16 28.95 -20.69 10.09
N SER A 17 29.73 -21.56 9.43
CA SER A 17 30.10 -21.34 8.04
C SER A 17 28.86 -21.60 7.18
N PRO A 18 28.28 -20.61 6.47
CA PRO A 18 27.22 -20.87 5.54
C PRO A 18 27.84 -21.57 4.32
N GLY A 19 27.63 -22.87 4.24
CA GLY A 19 27.90 -23.61 3.00
C GLY A 19 26.97 -23.09 1.90
N PHE A 20 27.52 -22.34 0.97
CA PHE A 20 26.83 -21.95 -0.26
C PHE A 20 26.75 -23.18 -1.19
N GLY A 21 25.76 -24.03 -0.98
CA GLY A 21 25.33 -24.98 -2.01
C GLY A 21 24.50 -24.21 -3.07
N PRO A 22 24.51 -24.63 -4.35
CA PRO A 22 23.67 -24.01 -5.37
C PRO A 22 22.21 -24.07 -4.93
N GLY A 23 21.61 -22.89 -4.68
CA GLY A 23 20.30 -22.76 -4.07
C GLY A 23 19.21 -23.36 -4.97
N VAL A 24 18.70 -24.49 -4.57
CA VAL A 24 17.42 -24.99 -5.07
C VAL A 24 16.37 -23.96 -4.64
N ALA A 25 15.66 -23.37 -5.60
CA ALA A 25 14.54 -22.49 -5.33
C ALA A 25 13.62 -23.16 -4.30
N PRO A 26 13.22 -22.47 -3.23
CA PRO A 26 12.41 -23.09 -2.19
C PRO A 26 11.09 -23.56 -2.80
N SER A 27 10.85 -24.87 -2.81
CA SER A 27 9.56 -25.40 -3.24
C SER A 27 8.48 -24.82 -2.31
N PHE A 28 7.33 -24.45 -2.88
CA PHE A 28 6.17 -23.87 -2.14
C PHE A 28 5.78 -24.75 -0.94
N GLU A 29 6.00 -26.06 -1.03
CA GLU A 29 5.74 -27.04 0.05
C GLU A 29 6.58 -26.79 1.32
N ARG A 30 7.76 -26.16 1.19
CA ARG A 30 8.67 -25.92 2.32
C ARG A 30 8.51 -24.53 2.95
N MET A 31 7.61 -23.69 2.43
CA MET A 31 7.37 -22.36 2.97
C MET A 31 6.43 -22.43 4.18
N SER A 32 6.77 -21.74 5.28
CA SER A 32 5.86 -21.51 6.40
C SER A 32 4.80 -20.45 6.06
N ALA A 33 3.69 -20.43 6.81
CA ALA A 33 2.66 -19.39 6.69
C ALA A 33 3.26 -18.00 6.85
N ARG A 34 4.13 -17.80 7.84
CA ARG A 34 4.80 -16.53 8.11
C ARG A 34 5.63 -16.06 6.92
N ARG A 35 6.41 -16.97 6.31
CA ARG A 35 7.22 -16.67 5.13
C ARG A 35 6.36 -16.31 3.92
N LEU A 36 5.23 -16.99 3.72
CA LEU A 36 4.26 -16.67 2.67
C LEU A 36 3.70 -15.27 2.86
N TYR A 37 3.31 -14.89 4.07
CA TYR A 37 2.82 -13.55 4.37
C TYR A 37 3.88 -12.48 4.15
N ILE A 38 5.13 -12.70 4.62
CA ILE A 38 6.22 -11.72 4.43
C ILE A 38 6.52 -11.55 2.94
N PHE A 39 6.74 -12.65 2.22
CA PHE A 39 7.04 -12.60 0.79
C PHE A 39 5.89 -12.01 -0.01
N GLY A 40 4.68 -12.55 0.18
CA GLY A 40 3.49 -12.10 -0.53
C GLY A 40 3.14 -10.64 -0.21
N GLY A 41 3.27 -10.23 1.05
CA GLY A 41 3.02 -8.85 1.47
C GLY A 41 3.96 -7.85 0.81
N ILE A 42 5.27 -8.12 0.83
CA ILE A 42 6.26 -7.26 0.17
C ILE A 42 6.05 -7.24 -1.35
N ALA A 43 5.72 -8.39 -1.96
CA ALA A 43 5.46 -8.47 -3.39
C ALA A 43 4.21 -7.67 -3.79
N LEU A 44 3.12 -7.75 -3.00
CA LEU A 44 1.91 -6.96 -3.20
C LEU A 44 2.17 -5.46 -3.08
N ILE A 45 2.90 -5.01 -2.05
CA ILE A 45 3.25 -3.60 -1.89
C ILE A 45 4.09 -3.12 -3.07
N ALA A 46 5.14 -3.87 -3.45
CA ALA A 46 5.99 -3.50 -4.57
C ALA A 46 5.22 -3.43 -5.90
N ALA A 47 4.32 -4.40 -6.15
CA ALA A 47 3.46 -4.41 -7.33
C ALA A 47 2.46 -3.25 -7.31
N GLY A 48 1.85 -2.97 -6.16
CA GLY A 48 0.95 -1.84 -5.98
C GLY A 48 1.63 -0.50 -6.22
N LEU A 49 2.81 -0.27 -5.64
CA LEU A 49 3.60 0.94 -5.86
C LEU A 49 3.98 1.11 -7.35
N LEU A 50 4.47 0.04 -7.98
CA LEU A 50 4.80 0.07 -9.40
C LEU A 50 3.57 0.39 -10.27
N PHE A 51 2.43 -0.21 -9.96
CA PHE A 51 1.17 0.09 -10.66
C PHE A 51 0.76 1.54 -10.46
N GLY A 52 0.89 2.09 -9.24
CA GLY A 52 0.62 3.49 -8.92
C GLY A 52 1.51 4.46 -9.70
N ASP A 53 2.82 4.19 -9.78
CA ASP A 53 3.76 5.00 -10.57
C ASP A 53 3.39 5.00 -12.05
N ILE A 54 3.11 3.82 -12.64
CA ILE A 54 2.68 3.71 -14.04
C ILE A 54 1.39 4.50 -14.27
N PHE A 55 0.44 4.38 -13.35
CA PHE A 55 -0.82 5.10 -13.43
C PHE A 55 -0.63 6.62 -13.35
N ALA A 56 0.20 7.10 -12.42
CA ALA A 56 0.49 8.51 -12.23
C ALA A 56 1.11 9.13 -13.50
N VAL A 57 2.15 8.48 -14.04
CA VAL A 57 2.90 8.98 -15.20
C VAL A 57 2.06 8.97 -16.48
N PHE A 58 1.34 7.89 -16.76
CA PHE A 58 0.75 7.69 -18.09
C PHE A 58 -0.75 7.99 -18.19
N ILE A 59 -1.48 8.03 -17.07
CA ILE A 59 -2.96 8.08 -17.11
C ILE A 59 -3.53 9.29 -16.36
N LEU A 60 -2.98 9.64 -15.20
CA LEU A 60 -3.58 10.66 -14.33
C LEU A 60 -3.72 12.04 -15.02
N HIS A 61 -2.70 12.49 -15.74
CA HIS A 61 -2.72 13.77 -16.45
C HIS A 61 -3.73 13.78 -17.62
N GLN A 62 -3.86 12.65 -18.33
CA GLN A 62 -4.81 12.54 -19.43
C GLN A 62 -6.27 12.55 -18.92
N ASN A 63 -6.52 11.94 -17.78
CA ASN A 63 -7.87 11.91 -17.21
C ASN A 63 -8.33 13.30 -16.73
N ALA A 64 -7.46 14.13 -16.21
CA ALA A 64 -7.79 15.51 -15.83
C ALA A 64 -8.24 16.34 -17.06
N ALA A 65 -7.53 16.25 -18.18
CA ALA A 65 -7.91 16.92 -19.44
C ALA A 65 -9.28 16.42 -19.95
N ARG A 66 -9.51 15.09 -19.97
CA ARG A 66 -10.76 14.49 -20.43
C ARG A 66 -11.97 14.90 -19.55
N GLN A 67 -11.77 15.04 -18.24
CA GLN A 67 -12.80 15.56 -17.34
C GLN A 67 -13.19 16.98 -17.70
N GLY A 68 -12.22 17.87 -17.94
CA GLY A 68 -12.46 19.24 -18.38
C GLY A 68 -13.22 19.31 -19.70
N GLU A 69 -12.81 18.52 -20.69
CA GLU A 69 -13.48 18.43 -21.99
C GLU A 69 -14.95 17.98 -21.86
N ALA A 70 -15.21 16.96 -21.03
CA ALA A 70 -16.58 16.47 -20.80
C ALA A 70 -17.47 17.52 -20.11
N LEU A 71 -16.94 18.28 -19.15
CA LEU A 71 -17.67 19.36 -18.47
C LEU A 71 -17.98 20.51 -19.43
N ILE A 72 -17.02 20.89 -20.29
CA ILE A 72 -17.25 21.92 -21.33
C ILE A 72 -18.29 21.44 -22.33
N ALA A 73 -18.23 20.18 -22.79
CA ALA A 73 -19.21 19.60 -23.70
C ALA A 73 -20.63 19.58 -23.09
N ALA A 74 -20.76 19.19 -21.82
CA ALA A 74 -22.03 19.23 -21.11
C ALA A 74 -22.59 20.66 -21.02
N SER A 75 -21.75 21.63 -20.69
CA SER A 75 -22.15 23.04 -20.57
C SER A 75 -22.60 23.64 -21.91
N ARG A 76 -21.91 23.31 -23.01
CA ARG A 76 -22.33 23.72 -24.37
C ARG A 76 -23.66 23.10 -24.76
N ALA A 77 -23.87 21.84 -24.40
CA ALA A 77 -25.15 21.15 -24.68
C ALA A 77 -26.30 21.75 -23.88
N VAL A 78 -26.07 22.19 -22.63
CA VAL A 78 -27.03 22.94 -21.81
C VAL A 78 -27.40 24.27 -22.48
N ALA A 79 -26.40 25.06 -22.89
CA ALA A 79 -26.59 26.35 -23.56
C ALA A 79 -27.39 26.20 -24.87
N ALA A 80 -27.23 25.07 -25.57
CA ALA A 80 -27.98 24.75 -26.80
C ALA A 80 -29.34 24.14 -26.55
N GLY A 81 -29.76 23.89 -25.29
CA GLY A 81 -31.03 23.22 -24.95
C GLY A 81 -31.09 21.75 -25.39
N ASN A 82 -29.94 21.11 -25.66
CA ASN A 82 -29.87 19.75 -26.19
C ASN A 82 -29.68 18.71 -25.07
N THR A 83 -30.77 18.24 -24.49
CA THR A 83 -30.78 17.25 -23.41
C THR A 83 -30.05 15.93 -23.77
N ALA A 84 -30.17 15.47 -25.04
CA ALA A 84 -29.48 14.24 -25.44
C ALA A 84 -27.97 14.40 -25.40
N ALA A 85 -27.44 15.54 -25.88
CA ALA A 85 -26.00 15.83 -25.81
C ALA A 85 -25.51 16.04 -24.37
N VAL A 86 -26.35 16.60 -23.46
CA VAL A 86 -26.04 16.69 -22.03
C VAL A 86 -25.85 15.29 -21.44
N ASN A 87 -26.80 14.38 -21.67
CA ASN A 87 -26.71 13.02 -21.14
C ASN A 87 -25.52 12.25 -21.69
N GLN A 88 -25.16 12.45 -22.96
CA GLN A 88 -23.97 11.86 -23.56
C GLN A 88 -22.69 12.39 -22.93
N ALA A 89 -22.56 13.69 -22.73
CA ALA A 89 -21.39 14.31 -22.12
C ALA A 89 -21.21 13.89 -20.65
N LEU A 90 -22.32 13.82 -19.88
CA LEU A 90 -22.30 13.33 -18.49
C LEU A 90 -21.98 11.82 -18.41
N GLY A 91 -22.48 11.02 -19.36
CA GLY A 91 -22.11 9.60 -19.46
C GLY A 91 -20.61 9.44 -19.73
N HIS A 92 -20.03 10.27 -20.61
CA HIS A 92 -18.58 10.28 -20.85
C HIS A 92 -17.80 10.71 -19.59
N LEU A 93 -18.26 11.75 -18.90
CA LEU A 93 -17.66 12.18 -17.63
C LEU A 93 -17.68 11.04 -16.60
N GLY A 94 -18.80 10.34 -16.45
CA GLY A 94 -18.93 9.18 -15.56
C GLY A 94 -17.90 8.08 -15.89
N SER A 95 -17.74 7.75 -17.18
CA SER A 95 -16.74 6.77 -17.62
C SER A 95 -15.30 7.18 -17.30
N VAL A 96 -14.96 8.46 -17.46
CA VAL A 96 -13.60 8.98 -17.11
C VAL A 96 -13.36 8.93 -15.61
N LEU A 97 -14.36 9.25 -14.80
CA LEU A 97 -14.29 9.16 -13.34
C LEU A 97 -14.14 7.71 -12.86
N GLU A 98 -14.91 6.79 -13.45
CA GLU A 98 -14.83 5.36 -13.17
C GLU A 98 -13.44 4.79 -13.55
N ASP A 99 -12.91 5.16 -14.71
CA ASP A 99 -11.58 4.75 -15.17
C ASP A 99 -10.51 5.15 -14.16
N ARG A 100 -10.56 6.38 -13.65
CA ARG A 100 -9.66 6.86 -12.61
C ARG A 100 -9.88 6.12 -11.30
N GLY A 101 -11.13 6.03 -10.85
CA GLY A 101 -11.49 5.43 -9.56
C GLY A 101 -11.02 3.99 -9.46
N THR A 102 -11.34 3.15 -10.44
CA THR A 102 -10.96 1.73 -10.44
C THR A 102 -9.45 1.50 -10.40
N LYS A 103 -8.66 2.39 -11.01
CA LYS A 103 -7.19 2.28 -10.98
C LYS A 103 -6.61 2.70 -9.63
N VAL A 104 -7.12 3.80 -9.05
CA VAL A 104 -6.73 4.24 -7.71
C VAL A 104 -7.10 3.18 -6.68
N ASP A 105 -8.31 2.65 -6.73
CA ASP A 105 -8.78 1.64 -5.78
C ASP A 105 -7.98 0.33 -5.91
N ALA A 106 -7.69 -0.11 -7.14
CA ALA A 106 -6.86 -1.30 -7.36
C ALA A 106 -5.46 -1.13 -6.77
N HIS A 107 -4.82 0.03 -6.98
CA HIS A 107 -3.51 0.37 -6.41
C HIS A 107 -3.54 0.32 -4.88
N VAL A 108 -4.49 1.02 -4.26
CA VAL A 108 -4.63 1.09 -2.80
C VAL A 108 -4.89 -0.29 -2.19
N HIS A 109 -5.86 -1.05 -2.72
CA HIS A 109 -6.17 -2.38 -2.20
C HIS A 109 -5.00 -3.37 -2.31
N MET A 110 -4.16 -3.23 -3.34
CA MET A 110 -2.95 -4.07 -3.48
C MET A 110 -1.93 -3.76 -2.37
N ILE A 111 -1.71 -2.49 -2.08
CA ILE A 111 -0.80 -2.03 -1.02
C ILE A 111 -1.35 -2.42 0.35
N ASP A 112 -2.63 -2.17 0.62
CA ASP A 112 -3.28 -2.48 1.89
C ASP A 112 -3.28 -3.98 2.20
N ALA A 113 -3.58 -4.82 1.19
CA ALA A 113 -3.46 -6.27 1.34
C ALA A 113 -2.02 -6.68 1.69
N GLY A 114 -1.03 -6.01 1.10
CA GLY A 114 0.38 -6.22 1.43
C GLY A 114 0.73 -5.83 2.87
N TYR A 115 0.28 -4.67 3.35
CA TYR A 115 0.47 -4.25 4.74
C TYR A 115 -0.20 -5.23 5.71
N LEU A 116 -1.42 -5.64 5.41
CA LEU A 116 -2.15 -6.58 6.24
C LEU A 116 -1.47 -7.95 6.28
N ALA A 117 -0.90 -8.40 5.15
CA ALA A 117 -0.10 -9.63 5.12
C ALA A 117 1.12 -9.52 6.06
N LEU A 118 1.85 -8.39 6.05
CA LEU A 118 2.98 -8.18 6.96
C LEU A 118 2.55 -8.15 8.42
N LEU A 119 1.41 -7.53 8.75
CA LEU A 119 0.84 -7.56 10.10
C LEU A 119 0.44 -8.97 10.51
N LEU A 120 -0.20 -9.74 9.62
CA LEU A 120 -0.54 -11.13 9.87
C LEU A 120 0.71 -12.00 10.08
N ALA A 121 1.82 -11.73 9.38
CA ALA A 121 3.09 -12.41 9.62
C ALA A 121 3.61 -12.20 11.04
N LEU A 122 3.41 -11.01 11.63
CA LEU A 122 3.82 -10.71 13.00
C LEU A 122 2.99 -11.48 14.04
N VAL A 123 1.69 -11.69 13.79
CA VAL A 123 0.81 -12.35 14.75
C VAL A 123 0.74 -13.88 14.57
N GLN A 124 1.35 -14.46 13.52
CA GLN A 124 1.31 -15.92 13.28
C GLN A 124 1.73 -16.79 14.47
N PRO A 125 2.74 -16.44 15.29
CA PRO A 125 3.11 -17.21 16.47
C PRO A 125 1.99 -17.31 17.51
N TYR A 126 1.08 -16.35 17.53
CA TYR A 126 -0.01 -16.24 18.51
C TYR A 126 -1.35 -16.76 17.99
N ILE A 127 -1.35 -17.48 16.87
CA ILE A 127 -2.57 -18.07 16.29
C ILE A 127 -2.61 -19.56 16.61
N ALA A 128 -3.61 -20.00 17.39
CA ALA A 128 -3.81 -21.38 17.80
C ALA A 128 -4.52 -22.19 16.71
N LEU A 129 -3.89 -22.34 15.55
CA LEU A 129 -4.35 -23.16 14.43
C LEU A 129 -3.25 -24.13 14.00
N SER A 130 -3.63 -25.25 13.36
CA SER A 130 -2.66 -26.18 12.81
C SER A 130 -1.73 -25.52 11.78
N ARG A 131 -0.49 -26.01 11.67
CA ARG A 131 0.49 -25.50 10.68
C ARG A 131 -0.06 -25.52 9.25
N GLN A 132 -0.76 -26.58 8.89
CA GLN A 132 -1.35 -26.71 7.55
C GLN A 132 -2.46 -25.68 7.32
N THR A 133 -3.36 -25.50 8.33
CA THR A 133 -4.41 -24.48 8.26
C THR A 133 -3.84 -23.07 8.10
N LYS A 134 -2.84 -22.70 8.92
CA LYS A 134 -2.13 -21.40 8.81
C LYS A 134 -1.59 -21.19 7.43
N LYS A 135 -0.92 -22.21 6.84
CA LYS A 135 -0.33 -22.15 5.51
C LYS A 135 -1.38 -21.99 4.41
N SER A 136 -2.49 -22.74 4.49
CA SER A 136 -3.60 -22.62 3.53
C SER A 136 -4.24 -21.23 3.62
N LEU A 137 -4.47 -20.72 4.83
CA LEU A 137 -5.00 -19.36 5.03
C LEU A 137 -4.06 -18.30 4.48
N ALA A 138 -2.74 -18.44 4.66
CA ALA A 138 -1.77 -17.50 4.09
C ALA A 138 -1.81 -17.52 2.55
N ALA A 139 -1.85 -18.72 1.94
CA ALA A 139 -1.97 -18.84 0.49
C ALA A 139 -3.27 -18.22 -0.04
N LEU A 140 -4.41 -18.53 0.60
CA LEU A 140 -5.71 -17.96 0.23
C LEU A 140 -5.74 -16.43 0.39
N PHE A 141 -5.11 -15.90 1.45
CA PHE A 141 -4.99 -14.46 1.66
C PHE A 141 -4.21 -13.79 0.52
N ILE A 142 -3.04 -14.32 0.16
CA ILE A 142 -2.23 -13.75 -0.93
C ILE A 142 -2.97 -13.85 -2.28
N VAL A 143 -3.63 -14.97 -2.56
CA VAL A 143 -4.46 -15.12 -3.77
C VAL A 143 -5.59 -14.08 -3.78
N GLY A 144 -6.34 -13.93 -2.69
CA GLY A 144 -7.38 -12.90 -2.56
C GLY A 144 -6.82 -11.48 -2.71
N GLY A 145 -5.65 -11.22 -2.11
CA GLY A 145 -4.94 -9.94 -2.21
C GLY A 145 -4.46 -9.59 -3.62
N VAL A 146 -4.28 -10.58 -4.50
CA VAL A 146 -4.01 -10.37 -5.94
C VAL A 146 -5.31 -10.23 -6.73
N LEU A 147 -6.29 -11.11 -6.49
CA LEU A 147 -7.51 -11.16 -7.29
C LEU A 147 -8.45 -9.97 -7.04
N LEU A 148 -8.50 -9.45 -5.82
CA LEU A 148 -9.31 -8.28 -5.47
C LEU A 148 -8.93 -7.06 -6.32
N PRO A 149 -7.69 -6.55 -6.30
CA PRO A 149 -7.31 -5.41 -7.12
C PRO A 149 -7.38 -5.69 -8.63
N VAL A 150 -7.13 -6.92 -9.08
CA VAL A 150 -7.33 -7.29 -10.49
C VAL A 150 -8.81 -7.20 -10.87
N GLY A 151 -9.72 -7.68 -10.04
CA GLY A 151 -11.15 -7.55 -10.24
C GLY A 151 -11.58 -6.08 -10.32
N ILE A 152 -11.16 -5.25 -9.36
CA ILE A 152 -11.45 -3.81 -9.32
C ILE A 152 -10.93 -3.11 -10.58
N PHE A 153 -9.68 -3.36 -10.98
CA PHE A 153 -9.10 -2.79 -12.20
C PHE A 153 -9.92 -3.13 -13.45
N LEU A 154 -10.43 -4.35 -13.54
CA LEU A 154 -11.17 -4.84 -14.70
C LEU A 154 -12.62 -4.32 -14.77
N ILE A 155 -13.19 -3.80 -13.68
CA ILE A 155 -14.56 -3.28 -13.63
C ILE A 155 -14.79 -2.24 -14.73
N HIS A 156 -13.87 -1.32 -14.93
CA HIS A 156 -13.98 -0.29 -15.97
C HIS A 156 -14.11 -0.87 -17.38
N TYR A 157 -13.42 -1.98 -17.68
CA TYR A 157 -13.38 -2.58 -19.02
C TYR A 157 -14.56 -3.55 -19.28
N VAL A 158 -15.07 -4.18 -18.24
CA VAL A 158 -16.17 -5.17 -18.34
C VAL A 158 -17.54 -4.55 -18.04
N GLY A 159 -17.53 -3.37 -17.42
CA GLY A 159 -18.72 -2.62 -17.03
C GLY A 159 -19.16 -2.90 -15.59
N LEU A 160 -19.52 -1.83 -14.91
CA LEU A 160 -20.35 -1.85 -13.72
C LEU A 160 -21.79 -1.74 -14.17
N THR A 161 -22.59 -2.74 -13.86
CA THR A 161 -24.02 -2.57 -13.99
C THR A 161 -24.54 -1.97 -12.68
N GLY A 162 -25.04 -0.75 -12.74
CA GLY A 162 -25.45 0.05 -11.59
C GLY A 162 -26.68 -0.46 -10.82
N SER A 163 -27.06 -1.72 -11.02
CA SER A 163 -28.11 -2.39 -10.27
C SER A 163 -27.67 -3.80 -9.87
N PRO A 164 -27.80 -4.19 -8.60
CA PRO A 164 -27.49 -5.55 -8.16
C PRO A 164 -28.40 -6.62 -8.82
N PHE A 165 -29.48 -6.20 -9.51
CA PHE A 165 -30.40 -7.07 -10.23
C PHE A 165 -30.24 -6.99 -11.75
N ALA A 166 -29.47 -6.06 -12.30
CA ALA A 166 -29.02 -6.06 -13.67
C ALA A 166 -27.82 -6.99 -13.84
N ALA A 167 -27.48 -7.37 -15.07
CA ALA A 167 -26.34 -8.26 -15.31
C ALA A 167 -25.04 -7.70 -14.66
N ILE A 168 -24.62 -8.27 -13.54
CA ILE A 168 -23.39 -7.90 -12.85
C ILE A 168 -22.21 -8.35 -13.71
N GLY A 169 -21.28 -7.43 -14.00
CA GLY A 169 -20.07 -7.76 -14.72
C GLY A 169 -19.25 -8.78 -13.93
N TRP A 170 -18.66 -9.77 -14.60
CA TRP A 170 -17.86 -10.82 -13.94
C TRP A 170 -16.68 -10.26 -13.14
N ALA A 171 -16.16 -9.09 -13.53
CA ALA A 171 -15.08 -8.43 -12.79
C ALA A 171 -15.52 -7.96 -11.39
N SER A 172 -16.77 -7.46 -11.23
CA SER A 172 -17.32 -7.13 -9.91
C SER A 172 -17.49 -8.39 -9.07
N VAL A 173 -17.96 -9.50 -9.65
CA VAL A 173 -18.06 -10.79 -8.95
C VAL A 173 -16.69 -11.27 -8.48
N LEU A 174 -15.64 -11.11 -9.31
CA LEU A 174 -14.27 -11.44 -8.95
C LEU A 174 -13.77 -10.58 -7.78
N ALA A 175 -13.98 -9.26 -7.82
CA ALA A 175 -13.60 -8.34 -6.76
C ALA A 175 -14.31 -8.68 -5.45
N ASP A 176 -15.65 -8.78 -5.48
CA ASP A 176 -16.48 -9.02 -4.30
C ASP A 176 -16.19 -10.38 -3.65
N SER A 177 -16.07 -11.44 -4.47
CA SER A 177 -15.72 -12.78 -3.98
C SER A 177 -14.31 -12.84 -3.38
N SER A 178 -13.36 -12.11 -3.96
CA SER A 178 -11.99 -12.02 -3.43
C SER A 178 -11.95 -11.22 -2.14
N GLY A 179 -12.70 -10.12 -2.03
CA GLY A 179 -12.88 -9.36 -0.79
C GLY A 179 -13.53 -10.21 0.30
N ALA A 180 -14.59 -10.96 -0.03
CA ALA A 180 -15.22 -11.89 0.90
C ALA A 180 -14.24 -13.00 1.36
N LEU A 181 -13.41 -13.54 0.46
CA LEU A 181 -12.36 -14.49 0.80
C LEU A 181 -11.38 -13.92 1.82
N LEU A 182 -10.90 -12.68 1.62
CA LEU A 182 -10.01 -12.01 2.57
C LEU A 182 -10.68 -11.88 3.95
N ILE A 183 -11.95 -11.45 3.99
CA ILE A 183 -12.72 -11.33 5.24
C ILE A 183 -12.83 -12.68 5.95
N VAL A 184 -13.15 -13.75 5.24
CA VAL A 184 -13.24 -15.11 5.82
C VAL A 184 -11.89 -15.54 6.40
N VAL A 185 -10.79 -15.33 5.67
CA VAL A 185 -9.44 -15.62 6.17
C VAL A 185 -9.14 -14.85 7.44
N LEU A 186 -9.47 -13.54 7.50
CA LEU A 186 -9.26 -12.70 8.67
C LEU A 186 -10.10 -13.15 9.87
N ILE A 187 -11.35 -13.53 9.66
CA ILE A 187 -12.21 -14.08 10.72
C ILE A 187 -11.60 -15.35 11.31
N ILE A 188 -11.12 -16.28 10.48
CA ILE A 188 -10.50 -17.52 10.94
C ILE A 188 -9.19 -17.24 11.69
N GLN A 189 -8.38 -16.29 11.21
CA GLN A 189 -7.16 -15.84 11.90
C GLN A 189 -7.49 -15.22 13.26
N ALA A 190 -8.49 -14.32 13.31
CA ALA A 190 -8.97 -13.70 14.55
C ALA A 190 -9.50 -14.75 15.54
N TRP A 191 -10.22 -15.76 15.07
CA TRP A 191 -10.66 -16.90 15.88
C TRP A 191 -9.48 -17.68 16.46
N GLY A 192 -8.47 -18.00 15.66
CA GLY A 192 -7.26 -18.67 16.12
C GLY A 192 -6.49 -17.84 17.16
N PHE A 193 -6.44 -16.51 16.98
CA PHE A 193 -5.86 -15.59 17.96
C PHE A 193 -6.69 -15.55 19.26
N TRP A 194 -8.00 -15.49 19.15
CA TRP A 194 -8.90 -15.57 20.31
C TRP A 194 -8.74 -16.88 21.10
N GLN A 195 -8.62 -18.03 20.40
CA GLN A 195 -8.36 -19.31 21.03
C GLN A 195 -7.03 -19.29 21.81
N TYR A 196 -5.98 -18.71 21.22
CA TYR A 196 -4.71 -18.55 21.89
C TYR A 196 -4.84 -17.72 23.17
N LEU A 197 -5.51 -16.58 23.13
CA LEU A 197 -5.73 -15.73 24.31
C LEU A 197 -6.55 -16.42 25.40
N ARG A 198 -7.53 -17.26 25.02
CA ARG A 198 -8.40 -17.96 25.95
C ARG A 198 -7.75 -19.18 26.58
N SER A 199 -6.93 -19.92 25.86
CA SER A 199 -6.32 -21.17 26.33
C SER A 199 -5.08 -20.96 27.19
N ARG A 200 -4.44 -19.81 27.07
CA ARG A 200 -3.24 -19.45 27.87
C ARG A 200 -3.60 -18.40 28.91
N GLN A 201 -3.50 -18.80 30.19
CA GLN A 201 -3.13 -17.85 31.23
C GLN A 201 -1.71 -17.39 30.85
N LEU A 202 -1.60 -16.20 30.26
CA LEU A 202 -0.36 -15.61 29.78
C LEU A 202 0.62 -15.53 30.96
N SER A 203 1.54 -16.48 31.06
CA SER A 203 2.74 -16.27 31.86
C SER A 203 3.65 -15.35 31.05
N GLU A 204 3.96 -14.18 31.59
CA GLU A 204 4.79 -13.13 30.97
C GLU A 204 6.09 -13.61 30.28
N PRO A 205 6.77 -14.69 30.70
CA PRO A 205 7.99 -15.17 30.05
C PRO A 205 7.81 -15.67 28.62
N GLU A 206 6.62 -16.12 28.23
CA GLU A 206 6.41 -16.69 26.88
C GLU A 206 6.03 -15.64 25.81
N LEU A 207 5.52 -14.47 26.20
CA LEU A 207 5.43 -13.31 25.33
C LEU A 207 6.82 -12.76 24.94
N LEU A 208 7.82 -12.94 25.81
CA LEU A 208 9.23 -12.55 25.61
C LEU A 208 10.02 -13.60 24.82
N GLY A 209 9.50 -14.83 24.65
CA GLY A 209 10.11 -15.83 23.75
C GLY A 209 10.12 -15.40 22.27
N PHE A 210 9.43 -14.34 21.92
CA PHE A 210 9.73 -13.54 20.75
C PHE A 210 10.90 -12.60 21.06
N GLU A 211 12.01 -13.16 21.52
CA GLU A 211 13.28 -12.48 21.35
C GLU A 211 13.50 -12.34 19.85
N LEU A 212 12.97 -11.24 19.31
CA LEU A 212 13.56 -10.67 18.10
C LEU A 212 15.05 -10.75 18.35
N PRO A 213 15.83 -11.45 17.50
CA PRO A 213 17.26 -11.50 17.69
C PRO A 213 17.69 -10.11 18.10
N ALA A 214 18.36 -9.98 19.23
CA ALA A 214 18.78 -8.70 19.80
C ALA A 214 19.85 -8.01 18.93
N GLU A 215 19.85 -8.31 17.63
CA GLU A 215 20.59 -7.57 16.62
C GLU A 215 19.99 -6.17 16.53
N ASP A 216 20.50 -5.35 17.40
CA ASP A 216 20.35 -3.90 17.36
C ASP A 216 21.08 -3.35 16.12
N SER A 217 20.61 -3.82 14.96
CA SER A 217 21.23 -3.47 13.70
C SER A 217 20.88 -2.03 13.32
N THR A 218 21.87 -1.27 12.91
CA THR A 218 21.71 0.10 12.40
C THR A 218 20.56 0.22 11.37
N PRO A 219 20.37 -0.73 10.41
CA PRO A 219 19.27 -0.72 9.48
C PRO A 219 17.90 -0.77 10.14
N ARG A 220 17.73 -1.60 11.16
CA ARG A 220 16.46 -1.74 11.90
C ARG A 220 16.10 -0.45 12.64
N ARG A 221 17.06 0.13 13.36
CA ARG A 221 16.86 1.42 14.07
C ARG A 221 16.51 2.52 13.08
N ALA A 222 17.21 2.61 11.94
CA ALA A 222 16.94 3.61 10.92
C ALA A 222 15.52 3.50 10.36
N LEU A 223 15.05 2.27 10.06
CA LEU A 223 13.68 2.03 9.59
C LEU A 223 12.64 2.40 10.64
N LEU A 224 12.84 1.98 11.89
CA LEU A 224 11.89 2.27 12.97
C LEU A 224 11.81 3.77 13.25
N THR A 225 12.96 4.44 13.41
CA THR A 225 13.01 5.88 13.70
C THR A 225 12.52 6.70 12.50
N GLY A 226 13.02 6.39 11.30
CA GLY A 226 12.60 7.08 10.07
C GLY A 226 11.12 6.89 9.79
N GLY A 227 10.59 5.68 9.95
CA GLY A 227 9.18 5.38 9.81
C GLY A 227 8.32 6.15 10.81
N THR A 228 8.70 6.17 12.10
CA THR A 228 7.97 6.93 13.13
C THR A 228 7.95 8.43 12.81
N ILE A 229 9.08 9.00 12.36
CA ILE A 229 9.15 10.42 11.97
C ILE A 229 8.22 10.69 10.79
N LEU A 230 8.23 9.83 9.76
CA LEU A 230 7.37 9.98 8.59
C LEU A 230 5.88 9.94 9.00
N VAL A 231 5.46 8.95 9.81
CA VAL A 231 4.07 8.87 10.29
C VAL A 231 3.68 10.15 11.03
N LEU A 232 4.53 10.65 11.93
CA LEU A 232 4.27 11.89 12.66
C LEU A 232 4.14 13.08 11.71
N LEU A 233 5.05 13.23 10.75
CA LEU A 233 4.98 14.30 9.74
C LEU A 233 3.74 14.18 8.87
N GLY A 234 3.33 12.96 8.50
CA GLY A 234 2.09 12.73 7.78
C GLY A 234 0.86 13.18 8.56
N PHE A 235 0.76 12.83 9.85
CA PHE A 235 -0.35 13.31 10.70
C PHE A 235 -0.33 14.82 10.84
N LEU A 236 0.82 15.45 11.03
CA LEU A 236 0.92 16.91 11.11
C LEU A 236 0.50 17.59 9.81
N HIS A 237 0.92 17.05 8.65
CA HIS A 237 0.49 17.57 7.36
C HIS A 237 -1.02 17.39 7.15
N GLY A 238 -1.59 16.23 7.48
CA GLY A 238 -3.02 15.99 7.40
C GLY A 238 -3.84 16.91 8.30
N ALA A 239 -3.38 17.11 9.54
CA ALA A 239 -4.03 18.04 10.47
C ALA A 239 -3.97 19.49 9.98
N TYR A 240 -2.84 19.94 9.43
CA TYR A 240 -2.70 21.24 8.79
C TYR A 240 -3.66 21.38 7.61
N TYR A 241 -3.67 20.40 6.69
CA TYR A 241 -4.53 20.42 5.51
C TYR A 241 -6.02 20.46 5.91
N ALA A 242 -6.44 19.57 6.82
CA ALA A 242 -7.83 19.50 7.28
C ALA A 242 -8.27 20.77 8.01
N GLY A 243 -7.40 21.35 8.86
CA GLY A 243 -7.72 22.51 9.65
C GLY A 243 -7.66 23.84 8.91
N THR A 244 -6.95 23.91 7.76
CA THR A 244 -6.74 25.19 7.05
C THR A 244 -7.29 25.19 5.63
N LEU A 245 -6.96 24.19 4.81
CA LEU A 245 -7.19 24.22 3.37
C LEU A 245 -8.47 23.49 2.94
N LEU A 246 -8.82 22.38 3.61
CA LEU A 246 -9.92 21.52 3.16
C LEU A 246 -11.26 22.26 3.11
N TYR A 247 -11.58 22.99 4.17
CA TYR A 247 -12.84 23.76 4.26
C TYR A 247 -12.89 24.88 3.21
N GLU A 248 -11.76 25.54 2.97
CA GLU A 248 -11.67 26.58 1.95
C GLU A 248 -11.83 26.02 0.55
N HIS A 249 -11.23 24.86 0.26
CA HIS A 249 -11.39 24.14 -1.01
C HIS A 249 -12.85 23.77 -1.25
N GLU A 250 -13.56 23.23 -0.28
CA GLU A 250 -14.99 22.87 -0.40
C GLU A 250 -15.87 24.09 -0.70
N ARG A 251 -15.59 25.22 -0.06
CA ARG A 251 -16.31 26.48 -0.31
C ARG A 251 -16.03 27.02 -1.72
N MET A 252 -14.76 26.97 -2.16
CA MET A 252 -14.38 27.41 -3.51
C MET A 252 -14.98 26.50 -4.58
N GLU A 253 -14.95 25.18 -4.39
CA GLU A 253 -15.55 24.21 -5.29
C GLU A 253 -17.04 24.51 -5.54
N THR A 254 -17.81 24.70 -4.46
CA THR A 254 -19.23 25.06 -4.53
C THR A 254 -19.44 26.39 -5.29
N THR A 255 -18.57 27.38 -5.07
CA THR A 255 -18.65 28.69 -5.73
C THR A 255 -18.37 28.58 -7.22
N ILE A 256 -17.34 27.83 -7.61
CA ILE A 256 -16.97 27.57 -9.01
C ILE A 256 -18.10 26.88 -9.74
N LEU A 257 -18.66 25.79 -9.14
CA LEU A 257 -19.77 25.04 -9.74
C LEU A 257 -21.01 25.92 -9.96
N ARG A 258 -21.37 26.79 -9.00
CA ARG A 258 -22.49 27.75 -9.18
C ARG A 258 -22.24 28.71 -10.33
N ARG A 259 -21.05 29.33 -10.40
CA ARG A 259 -20.71 30.26 -11.49
C ARG A 259 -20.74 29.55 -12.86
N MET A 260 -20.27 28.32 -12.91
CA MET A 260 -20.31 27.50 -14.12
C MET A 260 -21.75 27.26 -14.59
N ILE A 261 -22.65 26.90 -13.66
CA ILE A 261 -24.09 26.68 -13.95
C ILE A 261 -24.76 27.97 -14.43
N ASP A 262 -24.54 29.08 -13.71
CA ASP A 262 -25.14 30.37 -14.05
C ASP A 262 -24.66 30.87 -15.42
N ALA A 263 -23.35 30.72 -15.71
CA ALA A 263 -22.78 31.07 -17.00
C ALA A 263 -23.32 30.20 -18.14
N ALA A 264 -23.48 28.88 -17.92
CA ALA A 264 -24.06 27.96 -18.90
C ALA A 264 -25.54 28.33 -19.21
N ALA A 265 -26.32 28.63 -18.19
CA ALA A 265 -27.70 29.08 -18.34
C ALA A 265 -27.83 30.41 -19.11
N ALA A 266 -26.84 31.29 -18.93
CA ALA A 266 -26.77 32.57 -19.68
C ALA A 266 -26.13 32.43 -21.08
N GLY A 267 -25.72 31.23 -21.50
CA GLY A 267 -25.04 30.99 -22.79
C GLY A 267 -23.59 31.55 -22.86
N ASN A 268 -22.99 31.92 -21.72
CA ASN A 268 -21.63 32.49 -21.67
C ASN A 268 -20.57 31.40 -21.56
N LEU A 269 -20.16 30.83 -22.69
CA LEU A 269 -19.24 29.69 -22.77
C LEU A 269 -17.80 30.07 -22.40
N ASP A 270 -17.38 31.33 -22.50
CA ASP A 270 -16.05 31.77 -22.10
C ASP A 270 -15.88 31.70 -20.58
N VAL A 271 -16.92 32.16 -19.85
CA VAL A 271 -16.94 32.02 -18.37
C VAL A 271 -17.00 30.57 -17.97
N VAL A 272 -17.82 29.73 -18.63
CA VAL A 272 -17.85 28.28 -18.38
C VAL A 272 -16.47 27.67 -18.52
N THR A 273 -15.75 27.97 -19.60
CA THR A 273 -14.40 27.44 -19.83
C THR A 273 -13.43 27.86 -18.72
N THR A 274 -13.51 29.12 -18.31
CA THR A 274 -12.69 29.66 -17.20
C THR A 274 -12.98 28.92 -15.88
N GLU A 275 -14.25 28.72 -15.55
CA GLU A 275 -14.62 28.05 -14.30
C GLU A 275 -14.31 26.54 -14.33
N VAL A 276 -14.37 25.86 -15.48
CA VAL A 276 -13.92 24.47 -15.63
C VAL A 276 -12.41 24.38 -15.37
N ASN A 277 -11.61 25.33 -15.86
CA ASN A 277 -10.18 25.36 -15.59
C ASN A 277 -9.89 25.61 -14.09
N ASN A 278 -10.63 26.53 -13.45
CA ASN A 278 -10.55 26.81 -12.02
C ASN A 278 -10.90 25.55 -11.19
N PHE A 279 -11.95 24.84 -11.58
CA PHE A 279 -12.33 23.58 -10.95
C PHE A 279 -11.22 22.52 -11.08
N GLY A 280 -10.65 22.37 -12.28
CA GLY A 280 -9.54 21.44 -12.52
C GLY A 280 -8.31 21.76 -11.67
N GLY A 281 -7.95 23.05 -11.55
CA GLY A 281 -6.86 23.52 -10.70
C GLY A 281 -7.09 23.18 -9.22
N LEU A 282 -8.29 23.49 -8.70
CA LEU A 282 -8.66 23.21 -7.32
C LEU A 282 -8.68 21.72 -7.01
N ALA A 283 -9.25 20.89 -7.92
CA ALA A 283 -9.27 19.45 -7.81
C ALA A 283 -7.85 18.85 -7.83
N GLY A 284 -6.96 19.40 -8.65
CA GLY A 284 -5.54 19.02 -8.70
C GLY A 284 -4.82 19.34 -7.40
N GLU A 285 -4.99 20.54 -6.85
CA GLU A 285 -4.41 20.94 -5.56
C GLU A 285 -4.87 20.03 -4.42
N ARG A 286 -6.16 19.72 -4.35
CA ARG A 286 -6.74 18.78 -3.38
C ARG A 286 -6.11 17.39 -3.52
N ALA A 287 -6.04 16.86 -4.73
CA ALA A 287 -5.50 15.54 -5.00
C ALA A 287 -4.02 15.43 -4.58
N VAL A 288 -3.20 16.44 -4.88
CA VAL A 288 -1.78 16.50 -4.51
C VAL A 288 -1.59 16.51 -2.99
N ASN A 289 -2.37 17.31 -2.26
CA ASN A 289 -2.28 17.36 -0.79
C ASN A 289 -2.67 16.03 -0.15
N ILE A 290 -3.74 15.39 -0.65
CA ILE A 290 -4.19 14.07 -0.16
C ILE A 290 -3.13 13.00 -0.49
N ALA A 291 -2.62 12.96 -1.71
CA ALA A 291 -1.59 12.01 -2.13
C ALA A 291 -0.32 12.13 -1.28
N ALA A 292 0.18 13.35 -1.07
CA ALA A 292 1.36 13.58 -0.24
C ALA A 292 1.15 13.10 1.21
N HIS A 293 -0.01 13.44 1.81
CA HIS A 293 -0.37 13.00 3.16
C HIS A 293 -0.37 11.47 3.28
N SER A 294 -1.07 10.80 2.35
CA SER A 294 -1.16 9.33 2.33
C SER A 294 0.22 8.69 2.17
N HIS A 295 1.01 9.11 1.19
CA HIS A 295 2.34 8.54 0.94
C HIS A 295 3.30 8.73 2.13
N ILE A 296 3.28 9.86 2.83
CA ILE A 296 4.11 10.07 4.01
C ILE A 296 3.76 9.02 5.09
N ILE A 297 2.47 8.80 5.36
CA ILE A 297 2.02 7.83 6.37
C ILE A 297 2.32 6.40 5.92
N GLU A 298 1.96 6.03 4.71
CA GLU A 298 2.12 4.68 4.18
C GLU A 298 3.59 4.26 4.15
N PHE A 299 4.49 5.11 3.68
CA PHE A 299 5.93 4.81 3.70
C PHE A 299 6.50 4.76 5.11
N GLY A 300 5.96 5.58 6.02
CA GLY A 300 6.31 5.49 7.43
C GLY A 300 5.91 4.13 8.03
N LEU A 301 4.68 3.68 7.78
CA LEU A 301 4.19 2.37 8.21
C LEU A 301 4.98 1.23 7.55
N LEU A 302 5.29 1.33 6.25
CA LEU A 302 6.12 0.39 5.54
C LEU A 302 7.50 0.25 6.20
N ALA A 303 8.16 1.37 6.48
CA ALA A 303 9.46 1.37 7.13
C ALA A 303 9.41 0.72 8.51
N MET A 304 8.39 1.05 9.32
CA MET A 304 8.18 0.44 10.63
C MET A 304 7.98 -1.08 10.52
N LEU A 305 7.13 -1.56 9.61
CA LEU A 305 6.89 -2.99 9.39
C LEU A 305 8.16 -3.70 8.90
N LEU A 306 8.90 -3.09 7.97
CA LEU A 306 10.16 -3.63 7.48
C LEU A 306 11.24 -3.70 8.56
N SER A 307 11.18 -2.88 9.61
CA SER A 307 12.08 -2.98 10.76
C SER A 307 11.97 -4.34 11.47
N PHE A 308 10.76 -4.92 11.52
CA PHE A 308 10.52 -6.24 12.08
C PHE A 308 10.92 -7.38 11.12
N VAL A 309 10.99 -7.09 9.82
CA VAL A 309 11.38 -8.05 8.79
C VAL A 309 12.91 -8.13 8.61
N GLN A 310 13.66 -7.12 9.07
CA GLN A 310 15.13 -7.06 8.90
C GLN A 310 15.91 -8.31 9.32
N PRO A 311 15.57 -9.02 10.41
CA PRO A 311 16.27 -10.25 10.79
C PRO A 311 16.17 -11.36 9.74
N PHE A 312 15.14 -11.32 8.90
CA PHE A 312 14.88 -12.30 7.84
C PHE A 312 15.43 -11.90 6.47
N VAL A 313 16.06 -10.71 6.38
CA VAL A 313 16.74 -10.24 5.17
C VAL A 313 18.17 -10.78 5.17
N PHE A 314 18.41 -11.87 4.44
CA PHE A 314 19.70 -12.55 4.38
C PHE A 314 20.64 -11.88 3.37
N LEU A 315 21.16 -10.74 3.76
CA LEU A 315 22.13 -9.93 3.02
C LEU A 315 23.23 -9.44 3.99
N SER A 316 24.40 -9.08 3.45
CA SER A 316 25.43 -8.43 4.24
C SER A 316 24.95 -7.06 4.73
N ASP A 317 25.43 -6.60 5.88
CA ASP A 317 25.05 -5.32 6.50
C ASP A 317 25.24 -4.11 5.58
N LYS A 318 26.25 -4.18 4.70
CA LYS A 318 26.49 -3.14 3.69
C LYS A 318 25.31 -3.02 2.74
N TRP A 319 24.75 -4.14 2.25
CA TRP A 319 23.61 -4.16 1.36
C TRP A 319 22.30 -3.83 2.08
N LYS A 320 22.07 -4.34 3.29
CA LYS A 320 20.92 -3.97 4.12
C LYS A 320 20.87 -2.44 4.30
N ARG A 321 21.98 -1.81 4.68
CA ARG A 321 22.06 -0.34 4.83
C ARG A 321 21.81 0.42 3.54
N ARG A 322 22.26 -0.10 2.38
CA ARG A 322 22.00 0.54 1.09
C ARG A 322 20.51 0.54 0.75
N TRP A 323 19.86 -0.62 0.89
CA TRP A 323 18.43 -0.74 0.60
C TRP A 323 17.57 0.08 1.55
N VAL A 324 17.90 0.11 2.83
CA VAL A 324 17.21 0.96 3.81
C VAL A 324 17.38 2.44 3.48
N LYS A 325 18.59 2.89 3.14
CA LYS A 325 18.82 4.30 2.74
C LYS A 325 18.07 4.66 1.47
N LEU A 326 18.01 3.77 0.49
CA LEU A 326 17.29 3.99 -0.75
C LEU A 326 15.78 4.10 -0.49
N LEU A 327 15.22 3.19 0.29
CA LEU A 327 13.81 3.19 0.67
C LEU A 327 13.46 4.47 1.44
N LEU A 328 14.16 4.79 2.53
CA LEU A 328 13.87 5.99 3.32
C LEU A 328 14.10 7.28 2.54
N GLY A 329 15.13 7.34 1.68
CA GLY A 329 15.36 8.47 0.78
C GLY A 329 14.20 8.68 -0.17
N GLY A 330 13.74 7.63 -0.85
CA GLY A 330 12.57 7.66 -1.72
C GLY A 330 11.30 8.05 -1.00
N SER A 331 11.12 7.54 0.24
CA SER A 331 9.96 7.85 1.10
C SER A 331 9.86 9.33 1.51
N VAL A 332 10.97 10.08 1.45
CA VAL A 332 10.99 11.53 1.66
C VAL A 332 10.85 12.27 0.33
N ILE A 333 11.59 11.85 -0.69
CA ILE A 333 11.62 12.52 -2.01
C ILE A 333 10.23 12.53 -2.63
N LEU A 334 9.54 11.39 -2.70
CA LEU A 334 8.24 11.29 -3.38
C LEU A 334 7.24 12.31 -2.82
N PRO A 335 6.83 12.29 -1.55
CA PRO A 335 5.78 13.19 -1.07
C PRO A 335 6.20 14.67 -1.07
N VAL A 336 7.48 14.97 -0.85
CA VAL A 336 7.98 16.35 -0.92
C VAL A 336 7.85 16.89 -2.34
N PHE A 337 8.23 16.12 -3.35
CA PHE A 337 8.16 16.57 -4.74
C PHE A 337 6.75 16.49 -5.31
N VAL A 338 5.89 15.62 -4.81
CA VAL A 338 4.43 15.67 -5.08
C VAL A 338 3.86 17.02 -4.63
N LEU A 339 4.17 17.50 -3.42
CA LEU A 339 3.73 18.84 -2.98
C LEU A 339 4.36 19.98 -3.81
N LEU A 340 5.61 19.84 -4.21
CA LEU A 340 6.30 20.81 -5.04
C LEU A 340 5.76 20.87 -6.47
N GLU A 341 5.06 19.84 -6.95
CA GLU A 341 4.42 19.82 -8.26
C GLU A 341 3.42 20.96 -8.43
N LEU A 342 2.74 21.38 -7.36
CA LEU A 342 1.86 22.56 -7.38
C LEU A 342 2.56 23.86 -7.79
N LYS A 343 3.88 23.95 -7.61
CA LYS A 343 4.66 25.15 -7.94
C LYS A 343 5.60 24.96 -9.12
N LEU A 344 6.18 23.79 -9.29
CA LEU A 344 7.22 23.48 -10.27
C LEU A 344 6.70 22.62 -11.43
N GLY A 345 5.43 22.18 -11.36
CA GLY A 345 4.79 21.37 -12.42
C GLY A 345 5.50 20.05 -12.66
N LEU A 346 5.48 19.59 -13.91
CA LEU A 346 5.98 18.28 -14.35
C LEU A 346 7.43 17.98 -13.96
N LEU A 347 8.29 19.00 -13.77
CA LEU A 347 9.66 18.77 -13.31
C LEU A 347 9.69 18.15 -11.91
N ALA A 348 8.86 18.66 -11.01
CA ALA A 348 8.74 18.09 -9.67
C ALA A 348 8.08 16.71 -9.70
N GLY A 349 7.04 16.52 -10.53
CA GLY A 349 6.42 15.21 -10.75
C GLY A 349 7.44 14.15 -11.16
N GLY A 350 8.30 14.44 -12.13
CA GLY A 350 9.36 13.52 -12.55
C GLY A 350 10.36 13.17 -11.43
N ILE A 351 10.66 14.10 -10.52
CA ILE A 351 11.52 13.81 -9.36
C ILE A 351 10.74 12.97 -8.32
N ALA A 352 9.45 13.22 -8.15
CA ALA A 352 8.59 12.39 -7.29
C ALA A 352 8.57 10.94 -7.75
N ASP A 353 8.43 10.69 -9.07
CA ASP A 353 8.46 9.35 -9.67
C ASP A 353 9.79 8.64 -9.40
N ILE A 354 10.93 9.36 -9.50
CA ILE A 354 12.24 8.81 -9.09
C ILE A 354 12.22 8.41 -7.61
N GLY A 355 11.58 9.20 -6.74
CA GLY A 355 11.39 8.87 -5.33
C GLY A 355 10.62 7.57 -5.14
N GLY A 356 9.51 7.38 -5.87
CA GLY A 356 8.72 6.15 -5.89
C GLY A 356 9.54 4.94 -6.36
N LEU A 357 10.27 5.10 -7.47
CA LEU A 357 11.16 4.05 -7.96
C LEU A 357 12.25 3.67 -6.94
N MET A 358 12.80 4.63 -6.19
CA MET A 358 13.76 4.34 -5.12
C MET A 358 13.15 3.47 -4.02
N VAL A 359 11.90 3.72 -3.61
CA VAL A 359 11.18 2.88 -2.64
C VAL A 359 11.00 1.47 -3.18
N ILE A 360 10.51 1.33 -4.42
CA ILE A 360 10.30 0.03 -5.07
C ILE A 360 11.59 -0.76 -5.15
N VAL A 361 12.67 -0.15 -5.64
CA VAL A 361 13.99 -0.81 -5.76
C VAL A 361 14.55 -1.21 -4.40
N GLY A 362 14.40 -0.36 -3.38
CA GLY A 362 14.76 -0.68 -2.00
C GLY A 362 14.00 -1.90 -1.47
N LEU A 363 12.70 -1.94 -1.72
CA LEU A 363 11.81 -3.02 -1.32
C LEU A 363 12.15 -4.35 -2.02
N VAL A 364 12.35 -4.31 -3.35
CA VAL A 364 12.77 -5.48 -4.15
C VAL A 364 14.13 -5.99 -3.70
N GLY A 365 15.08 -5.09 -3.38
CA GLY A 365 16.38 -5.47 -2.83
C GLY A 365 16.27 -6.23 -1.50
N MET A 366 15.36 -5.82 -0.61
CA MET A 366 15.07 -6.54 0.64
C MET A 366 14.35 -7.88 0.35
N LEU A 367 13.42 -7.91 -0.60
CA LEU A 367 12.72 -9.12 -1.01
C LEU A 367 13.69 -10.21 -1.49
N VAL A 368 14.69 -9.84 -2.30
CA VAL A 368 15.77 -10.75 -2.72
C VAL A 368 16.52 -11.30 -1.50
N GLY A 369 16.76 -10.47 -0.48
CA GLY A 369 17.37 -10.92 0.78
C GLY A 369 16.52 -11.94 1.53
N ILE A 370 15.20 -11.76 1.55
CA ILE A 370 14.25 -12.69 2.19
C ILE A 370 14.19 -14.01 1.44
N LEU A 371 14.22 -13.98 0.10
CA LEU A 371 14.25 -15.20 -0.71
C LEU A 371 15.51 -16.04 -0.46
N ARG A 372 16.63 -15.41 -0.13
CA ARG A 372 17.88 -16.09 0.21
C ARG A 372 17.88 -16.69 1.61
N TYR A 373 16.90 -16.35 2.44
CA TYR A 373 16.82 -16.87 3.79
C TYR A 373 16.47 -18.37 3.76
N SER A 374 17.42 -19.22 4.17
CA SER A 374 17.26 -20.68 4.23
C SER A 374 16.98 -21.21 5.65
N GLY A 375 16.96 -20.31 6.66
CA GLY A 375 16.70 -20.68 8.05
C GLY A 375 15.21 -20.97 8.30
N GLY A 376 14.92 -21.79 9.32
CA GLY A 376 13.55 -22.04 9.78
C GLY A 376 12.98 -20.76 10.40
N LEU A 377 11.99 -20.16 9.75
CA LEU A 377 11.10 -19.18 10.40
C LEU A 377 10.20 -19.85 11.46
N ASP A 378 10.31 -21.16 11.56
CA ASP A 378 9.41 -22.07 12.26
C ASP A 378 9.96 -22.56 13.62
N VAL A 379 11.10 -22.07 14.08
CA VAL A 379 11.73 -22.55 15.34
C VAL A 379 10.79 -22.37 16.54
N ALA A 380 9.85 -21.43 16.47
CA ALA A 380 8.82 -21.26 17.51
C ALA A 380 7.56 -22.11 17.29
N GLU A 381 7.34 -22.69 16.10
CA GLU A 381 6.17 -23.53 15.82
C GLU A 381 6.38 -25.03 16.12
N GLY A 382 7.63 -25.45 16.35
CA GLY A 382 7.99 -26.85 16.58
C GLY A 382 8.04 -27.32 18.04
N ALA A 383 7.73 -26.44 18.99
CA ALA A 383 7.77 -26.74 20.43
C ALA A 383 6.36 -26.93 21.04
N GLN A 384 5.37 -27.31 20.22
CA GLN A 384 4.03 -27.65 20.69
C GLN A 384 3.65 -29.09 20.36
#